data_8e528a9c064ff2c14b4c02d6759a49cb
#
_entry.id   8e528a9c064ff2c14b4c02d6759a49cb
#
_cell.length_a   1.000
_cell.length_b   1.000
_cell.length_c   1.000
_cell.angle_alpha   90.00
_cell.angle_beta   90.00
_cell.angle_gamma   90.00
#
_symmetry.space_group_name_H-M   'P 1'
#
loop_
_entity.id
_entity.type
_entity.pdbx_description
1 polymer ?
#
loop_
_entity_poly.entity_id
_entity_poly.type
_entity_poly.pdbx_seq_one_letter_code
_entity_poly.pdbx_strand_id
1 'polypeptide(L)'
;YKRQQKLNTLASIGEFKGELGDLTVHVELGKDTITISDRGIGLTAEEIEKYINQIAFSGANDFLEKYKNDANAIIGHFGLGFYSAFMVAKKVEIITKSYRDDAKAVKWTCDGSPEFTIEEIEKADRGSDIILYIDDDCKEFLEEARVSELLKKYCSFLPVPIAFGKKKEWKDGKQIET
;
A
#
# COMPACT_ATOMS: atom_id res chain seq x y z
N TYR A 1 -6.69 0.14 3.90
CA TYR A 1 -7.87 0.80 4.51
C TYR A 1 -7.76 0.92 6.04
N LYS A 2 -7.08 0.01 6.73
CA LYS A 2 -6.91 0.08 8.20
C LYS A 2 -6.23 1.37 8.66
N ARG A 3 -5.31 1.91 7.87
CA ARG A 3 -4.62 3.18 8.17
C ARG A 3 -5.54 4.39 8.02
N GLN A 4 -6.43 4.39 7.02
CA GLN A 4 -7.46 5.43 6.89
C GLN A 4 -8.48 5.34 8.03
N GLN A 5 -8.93 4.14 8.40
CA GLN A 5 -9.82 3.97 9.56
C GLN A 5 -9.16 4.45 10.85
N LYS A 6 -7.87 4.14 11.06
CA LYS A 6 -7.13 4.63 12.23
C LYS A 6 -7.02 6.15 12.23
N LEU A 7 -6.78 6.79 11.08
CA LEU A 7 -6.77 8.24 10.97
C LEU A 7 -8.12 8.85 11.33
N ASN A 8 -9.23 8.29 10.83
CA ASN A 8 -10.58 8.72 11.19
C ASN A 8 -10.82 8.61 12.73
N THR A 9 -10.36 7.53 13.34
CA THR A 9 -10.47 7.35 14.79
C THR A 9 -9.66 8.42 15.53
N LEU A 10 -8.40 8.67 15.14
CA LEU A 10 -7.56 9.70 15.74
C LEU A 10 -8.18 11.10 15.61
N ALA A 11 -8.80 11.39 14.47
CA ALA A 11 -9.53 12.66 14.27
C ALA A 11 -10.76 12.76 15.18
N SER A 12 -11.53 11.67 15.33
CA SER A 12 -12.75 11.66 16.18
C SER A 12 -12.45 11.83 17.67
N ILE A 13 -11.30 11.37 18.15
CA ILE A 13 -10.87 11.55 19.55
C ILE A 13 -10.00 12.81 19.77
N GLY A 14 -9.80 13.63 18.72
CA GLY A 14 -9.05 14.89 18.80
C GLY A 14 -7.52 14.76 18.84
N GLU A 15 -6.98 13.57 18.63
CA GLU A 15 -5.53 13.34 18.55
C GLU A 15 -4.93 13.74 17.17
N PHE A 16 -5.77 13.81 16.15
CA PHE A 16 -5.41 14.36 14.84
C PHE A 16 -6.18 15.67 14.61
N LYS A 17 -5.45 16.78 14.50
CA LYS A 17 -6.01 18.13 14.32
C LYS A 17 -5.94 18.65 12.89
N GLY A 18 -5.31 17.90 11.97
CA GLY A 18 -5.22 18.25 10.56
C GLY A 18 -6.50 17.93 9.79
N GLU A 19 -6.55 18.40 8.56
CA GLU A 19 -7.63 18.03 7.65
C GLU A 19 -7.48 16.58 7.18
N LEU A 20 -8.59 15.81 7.25
CA LEU A 20 -8.62 14.44 6.74
C LEU A 20 -8.40 14.41 5.23
N GLY A 21 -9.00 15.37 4.52
CA GLY A 21 -8.97 15.43 3.05
C GLY A 21 -9.62 14.22 2.40
N ASP A 22 -9.27 13.98 1.15
CA ASP A 22 -9.72 12.81 0.41
C ASP A 22 -8.91 11.57 0.83
N LEU A 23 -9.60 10.56 1.35
CA LEU A 23 -9.02 9.28 1.79
C LEU A 23 -9.13 8.17 0.71
N THR A 24 -9.49 8.54 -0.51
CA THR A 24 -9.53 7.59 -1.64
C THR A 24 -8.14 6.95 -1.82
N VAL A 25 -8.13 5.64 -1.97
CA VAL A 25 -6.94 4.89 -2.38
C VAL A 25 -6.84 4.94 -3.89
N HIS A 26 -5.69 5.32 -4.41
CA HIS A 26 -5.41 5.34 -5.84
C HIS A 26 -4.56 4.12 -6.22
N VAL A 27 -4.95 3.45 -7.29
CA VAL A 27 -4.18 2.37 -7.91
C VAL A 27 -3.82 2.80 -9.31
N GLU A 28 -2.54 2.82 -9.62
CA GLU A 28 -2.01 3.26 -10.90
C GLU A 28 -1.08 2.20 -11.50
N LEU A 29 -1.18 1.98 -12.81
CA LEU A 29 -0.29 1.13 -13.56
C LEU A 29 0.74 1.97 -14.30
N GLY A 30 2.02 1.69 -14.03
CA GLY A 30 3.14 2.17 -14.83
C GLY A 30 3.54 1.13 -15.87
N LYS A 31 4.68 1.36 -16.54
CA LYS A 31 5.20 0.43 -17.56
C LYS A 31 5.51 -0.96 -16.96
N ASP A 32 6.16 -0.99 -15.80
CA ASP A 32 6.58 -2.21 -15.10
C ASP A 32 6.20 -2.15 -13.60
N THR A 33 5.31 -1.23 -13.21
CA THR A 33 4.97 -0.98 -11.82
C THR A 33 3.48 -0.93 -11.57
N ILE A 34 3.09 -1.33 -10.36
CA ILE A 34 1.79 -1.01 -9.77
C ILE A 34 2.07 -0.10 -8.58
N THR A 35 1.43 1.06 -8.55
CA THR A 35 1.50 1.99 -7.41
C THR A 35 0.17 2.03 -6.70
N ILE A 36 0.21 1.84 -5.38
CA ILE A 36 -0.97 1.93 -4.50
C ILE A 36 -0.71 3.07 -3.52
N SER A 37 -1.48 4.13 -3.64
CA SER A 37 -1.33 5.35 -2.84
C SER A 37 -2.50 5.52 -1.88
N ASP A 38 -2.19 5.80 -0.61
CA ASP A 38 -3.16 6.15 0.42
C ASP A 38 -2.78 7.45 1.14
N ARG A 39 -3.75 8.11 1.75
CA ARG A 39 -3.57 9.27 2.62
C ARG A 39 -3.93 8.98 4.08
N GLY A 40 -3.67 7.77 4.53
CA GLY A 40 -3.83 7.36 5.93
C GLY A 40 -2.79 7.97 6.86
N ILE A 41 -2.56 7.31 7.98
CA ILE A 41 -1.62 7.79 9.02
C ILE A 41 -0.15 7.81 8.59
N GLY A 42 0.22 7.16 7.50
CA GLY A 42 1.62 6.98 7.11
C GLY A 42 2.44 6.16 8.11
N LEU A 43 3.76 6.18 7.94
CA LEU A 43 4.74 5.52 8.82
C LEU A 43 5.93 6.44 9.05
N THR A 44 6.55 6.34 10.23
CA THR A 44 7.90 6.87 10.48
C THR A 44 8.95 5.81 10.13
N ALA A 45 10.23 6.21 10.10
CA ALA A 45 11.34 5.27 9.89
C ALA A 45 11.35 4.15 10.94
N GLU A 46 11.16 4.50 12.22
CA GLU A 46 11.13 3.54 13.32
C GLU A 46 9.92 2.58 13.22
N GLU A 47 8.78 3.08 12.74
CA GLU A 47 7.61 2.24 12.49
C GLU A 47 7.83 1.27 11.33
N ILE A 48 8.57 1.68 10.29
CA ILE A 48 8.98 0.77 9.21
C ILE A 48 9.91 -0.31 9.76
N GLU A 49 10.92 0.05 10.51
CA GLU A 49 11.84 -0.91 11.13
C GLU A 49 11.08 -1.90 12.02
N LYS A 50 10.17 -1.41 12.83
CA LYS A 50 9.42 -2.25 13.75
C LYS A 50 8.38 -3.15 13.06
N TYR A 51 7.64 -2.62 12.08
CA TYR A 51 6.46 -3.31 11.54
C TYR A 51 6.70 -3.94 10.17
N ILE A 52 7.72 -3.50 9.44
CA ILE A 52 8.08 -4.05 8.14
C ILE A 52 9.31 -4.95 8.27
N ASN A 53 10.42 -4.44 8.81
CA ASN A 53 11.68 -5.16 8.83
C ASN A 53 11.73 -6.32 9.83
N GLN A 54 11.13 -6.20 11.02
CA GLN A 54 11.19 -7.28 12.02
C GLN A 54 10.50 -8.56 11.57
N ILE A 55 9.53 -8.46 10.68
CA ILE A 55 8.87 -9.63 10.11
C ILE A 55 9.77 -10.24 9.01
N ALA A 56 10.45 -9.44 8.21
CA ALA A 56 11.42 -9.92 7.22
C ALA A 56 12.61 -10.65 7.88
N PHE A 57 13.05 -10.20 9.06
CA PHE A 57 14.19 -10.78 9.79
C PHE A 57 13.84 -12.03 10.60
N SER A 58 12.61 -12.17 11.07
CA SER A 58 12.21 -13.34 11.86
C SER A 58 11.92 -14.58 11.00
N GLY A 59 12.57 -14.67 9.84
CA GLY A 59 12.63 -15.88 9.04
C GLY A 59 11.27 -16.32 8.49
N ALA A 60 11.05 -16.13 7.20
CA ALA A 60 9.90 -16.71 6.50
C ALA A 60 9.75 -18.22 6.80
N ASN A 61 10.85 -18.91 7.11
CA ASN A 61 10.88 -20.33 7.47
C ASN A 61 10.31 -20.59 8.87
N ASP A 62 10.75 -19.88 9.90
CA ASP A 62 10.23 -20.03 11.27
C ASP A 62 8.77 -19.66 11.37
N PHE A 63 8.36 -18.68 10.55
CA PHE A 63 6.98 -18.26 10.49
C PHE A 63 6.08 -19.28 9.80
N LEU A 64 6.50 -19.84 8.66
CA LEU A 64 5.77 -20.89 7.96
C LEU A 64 5.65 -22.17 8.78
N GLU A 65 6.64 -22.52 9.59
CA GLU A 65 6.56 -23.66 10.52
C GLU A 65 5.59 -23.41 11.67
N LYS A 66 5.59 -22.20 12.24
CA LYS A 66 4.78 -21.86 13.41
C LYS A 66 3.29 -21.71 13.09
N TYR A 67 2.94 -21.39 11.84
CA TYR A 67 1.56 -21.05 11.45
C TYR A 67 0.95 -21.95 10.38
N LYS A 68 1.52 -23.12 10.12
CA LYS A 68 0.98 -24.11 9.19
C LYS A 68 -0.49 -24.48 9.46
N ASN A 69 -0.96 -24.31 10.69
CA ASN A 69 -2.30 -24.72 11.11
C ASN A 69 -3.33 -23.59 11.23
N ASP A 70 -2.95 -22.31 11.05
CA ASP A 70 -3.81 -21.13 11.31
C ASP A 70 -3.80 -20.10 10.18
N ALA A 71 -3.71 -20.55 8.94
CA ALA A 71 -3.59 -19.67 7.75
C ALA A 71 -4.73 -18.64 7.62
N ASN A 72 -5.92 -18.91 8.14
CA ASN A 72 -7.08 -18.01 8.03
C ASN A 72 -7.12 -16.89 9.09
N ALA A 73 -6.45 -17.06 10.23
CA ALA A 73 -6.43 -16.06 11.32
C ALA A 73 -5.38 -14.96 11.10
N ILE A 74 -4.41 -15.21 10.23
CA ILE A 74 -3.15 -14.46 10.15
C ILE A 74 -3.21 -13.26 9.20
N ILE A 75 -4.01 -13.34 8.15
CA ILE A 75 -4.02 -12.37 7.02
C ILE A 75 -4.34 -10.92 7.45
N GLY A 76 -4.89 -10.70 8.61
CA GLY A 76 -5.31 -9.37 9.03
C GLY A 76 -4.57 -8.74 10.21
N HIS A 77 -3.80 -9.50 11.01
CA HIS A 77 -3.31 -9.03 12.30
C HIS A 77 -1.81 -8.74 12.38
N PHE A 78 -0.98 -9.29 11.49
CA PHE A 78 0.49 -9.27 11.65
C PHE A 78 1.26 -8.57 10.54
N GLY A 79 0.62 -7.80 9.66
CA GLY A 79 1.32 -7.10 8.57
C GLY A 79 1.80 -7.98 7.42
N LEU A 80 1.48 -9.27 7.45
CA LEU A 80 1.92 -10.27 6.46
C LEU A 80 1.38 -10.04 5.06
N GLY A 81 0.25 -9.37 4.94
CA GLY A 81 -0.29 -9.00 3.64
C GLY A 81 0.68 -8.19 2.79
N PHE A 82 1.57 -7.42 3.43
CA PHE A 82 2.59 -6.67 2.72
C PHE A 82 3.60 -7.59 2.01
N TYR A 83 4.01 -8.70 2.64
CA TYR A 83 5.00 -9.62 2.05
C TYR A 83 4.46 -10.40 0.86
N SER A 84 3.15 -10.51 0.71
CA SER A 84 2.55 -11.09 -0.49
C SER A 84 2.88 -10.29 -1.75
N ALA A 85 3.30 -9.02 -1.62
CA ALA A 85 3.80 -8.22 -2.72
C ALA A 85 5.00 -8.87 -3.44
N PHE A 86 5.90 -9.52 -2.68
CA PHE A 86 7.06 -10.22 -3.25
C PHE A 86 6.72 -11.51 -4.00
N MET A 87 5.47 -11.97 -3.97
CA MET A 87 5.02 -13.06 -4.83
C MET A 87 4.88 -12.63 -6.30
N VAL A 88 4.76 -11.34 -6.55
CA VAL A 88 4.54 -10.77 -7.89
C VAL A 88 5.53 -9.68 -8.26
N ALA A 89 6.29 -9.16 -7.28
CA ALA A 89 7.21 -8.06 -7.47
C ALA A 89 8.65 -8.48 -7.16
N LYS A 90 9.56 -8.14 -8.06
CA LYS A 90 11.01 -8.31 -7.88
C LYS A 90 11.62 -7.24 -6.99
N LYS A 91 10.92 -6.13 -6.76
CA LYS A 91 11.32 -5.04 -5.88
C LYS A 91 10.08 -4.31 -5.39
N VAL A 92 10.11 -3.85 -4.15
CA VAL A 92 9.06 -3.03 -3.54
C VAL A 92 9.68 -1.78 -2.93
N GLU A 93 9.06 -0.65 -3.17
CA GLU A 93 9.37 0.62 -2.51
C GLU A 93 8.15 1.09 -1.72
N ILE A 94 8.41 1.67 -0.55
CA ILE A 94 7.41 2.38 0.26
C ILE A 94 7.89 3.81 0.41
N ILE A 95 7.13 4.76 -0.09
CA ILE A 95 7.33 6.18 0.12
C ILE A 95 6.27 6.65 1.10
N THR A 96 6.64 7.08 2.30
CA THR A 96 5.66 7.34 3.34
C THR A 96 6.02 8.55 4.20
N LYS A 97 4.98 9.26 4.66
CA LYS A 97 5.06 10.35 5.62
C LYS A 97 4.00 10.16 6.69
N SER A 98 4.42 10.15 7.95
CA SER A 98 3.52 10.05 9.07
C SER A 98 2.63 11.30 9.20
N TYR A 99 1.46 11.14 9.82
CA TYR A 99 0.56 12.23 10.16
C TYR A 99 1.10 13.19 11.24
N ARG A 100 2.19 12.81 11.91
CA ARG A 100 2.81 13.62 12.96
C ARG A 100 3.53 14.82 12.33
N ASP A 101 3.36 15.99 12.95
CA ASP A 101 3.82 17.28 12.38
C ASP A 101 5.34 17.34 12.15
N ASP A 102 6.14 16.70 12.99
CA ASP A 102 7.61 16.68 12.96
C ASP A 102 8.19 15.47 12.23
N ALA A 103 7.34 14.58 11.69
CA ALA A 103 7.80 13.38 11.04
C ALA A 103 8.38 13.69 9.64
N LYS A 104 9.60 13.22 9.41
CA LYS A 104 10.21 13.23 8.09
C LYS A 104 9.60 12.13 7.22
N ALA A 105 9.51 12.40 5.93
CA ALA A 105 9.15 11.38 4.98
C ALA A 105 10.34 10.46 4.71
N VAL A 106 10.05 9.20 4.47
CA VAL A 106 11.07 8.18 4.20
C VAL A 106 10.69 7.32 3.01
N LYS A 107 11.72 6.84 2.34
CA LYS A 107 11.63 5.83 1.29
C LYS A 107 12.32 4.57 1.77
N TRP A 108 11.58 3.49 1.81
CA TRP A 108 12.07 2.15 2.07
C TRP A 108 12.10 1.35 0.76
N THR A 109 13.15 0.59 0.55
CA THR A 109 13.32 -0.24 -0.65
C THR A 109 13.85 -1.62 -0.28
N CYS A 110 13.26 -2.67 -0.86
CA CYS A 110 13.70 -4.05 -0.72
C CYS A 110 13.42 -4.83 -2.01
N ASP A 111 14.31 -5.75 -2.35
CA ASP A 111 14.19 -6.66 -3.50
C ASP A 111 13.79 -8.09 -3.12
N GLY A 112 13.31 -8.27 -1.89
CA GLY A 112 12.95 -9.58 -1.35
C GLY A 112 14.11 -10.31 -0.67
N SER A 113 15.33 -9.79 -0.76
CA SER A 113 16.47 -10.24 0.05
C SER A 113 16.33 -9.76 1.50
N PRO A 114 17.16 -10.27 2.44
CA PRO A 114 17.20 -9.74 3.80
C PRO A 114 17.67 -8.29 3.89
N GLU A 115 18.25 -7.75 2.83
CA GLU A 115 18.75 -6.39 2.78
C GLU A 115 17.65 -5.40 2.36
N PHE A 116 17.66 -4.24 2.99
CA PHE A 116 16.77 -3.12 2.66
C PHE A 116 17.50 -1.80 2.83
N THR A 117 16.96 -0.74 2.23
CA THR A 117 17.44 0.62 2.43
C THR A 117 16.33 1.51 2.97
N ILE A 118 16.66 2.45 3.84
CA ILE A 118 15.78 3.52 4.29
C ILE A 118 16.49 4.84 4.04
N GLU A 119 15.83 5.75 3.32
CA GLU A 119 16.34 7.06 2.98
C GLU A 119 15.33 8.13 3.42
N GLU A 120 15.80 9.22 4.02
CA GLU A 120 14.96 10.40 4.23
C GLU A 120 14.72 11.09 2.89
N ILE A 121 13.48 11.47 2.62
CA ILE A 121 13.06 12.14 1.41
C ILE A 121 12.11 13.30 1.72
N GLU A 122 11.82 14.10 0.73
CA GLU A 122 10.74 15.08 0.80
C GLU A 122 9.44 14.51 0.24
N LYS A 123 8.36 14.64 0.99
CA LYS A 123 6.99 14.32 0.58
C LYS A 123 6.05 15.36 1.19
N ALA A 124 5.26 16.01 0.34
CA ALA A 124 4.37 17.08 0.79
C ALA A 124 3.30 16.55 1.73
N ASP A 125 2.56 15.54 1.30
CA ASP A 125 1.39 15.04 2.00
C ASP A 125 1.70 13.79 2.83
N ARG A 126 0.96 13.61 3.94
CA ARG A 126 0.93 12.36 4.71
C ARG A 126 0.40 11.20 3.87
N GLY A 127 0.67 10.01 4.33
CA GLY A 127 0.20 8.78 3.71
C GLY A 127 1.33 7.96 3.11
N SER A 128 0.99 6.93 2.36
CA SER A 128 1.96 5.99 1.83
C SER A 128 1.69 5.68 0.36
N ASP A 129 2.76 5.66 -0.42
CA ASP A 129 2.77 5.14 -1.78
C ASP A 129 3.57 3.84 -1.76
N ILE A 130 2.94 2.74 -2.13
CA ILE A 130 3.56 1.42 -2.24
C ILE A 130 3.75 1.12 -3.71
N ILE A 131 4.99 0.99 -4.15
CA ILE A 131 5.37 0.79 -5.55
C ILE A 131 5.90 -0.64 -5.69
N LEU A 132 5.19 -1.44 -6.46
CA LEU A 132 5.53 -2.81 -6.80
C LEU A 132 6.17 -2.82 -8.19
N TYR A 133 7.43 -3.21 -8.28
CA TYR A 133 8.11 -3.47 -9.56
C TYR A 133 7.84 -4.91 -9.95
N ILE A 134 6.93 -5.10 -10.88
CA ILE A 134 6.37 -6.41 -11.23
C ILE A 134 7.42 -7.30 -11.89
N ASP A 135 7.48 -8.55 -11.46
CA ASP A 135 8.35 -9.56 -12.04
C ASP A 135 7.95 -9.90 -13.48
N ASP A 136 8.92 -10.30 -14.27
CA ASP A 136 8.69 -10.59 -15.70
C ASP A 136 7.70 -11.74 -15.90
N ASP A 137 7.63 -12.69 -14.98
CA ASP A 137 6.67 -13.81 -15.02
C ASP A 137 5.26 -13.42 -14.53
N CYS A 138 5.08 -12.20 -14.00
CA CYS A 138 3.83 -11.71 -13.43
C CYS A 138 3.22 -10.53 -14.20
N LYS A 139 3.61 -10.31 -15.45
CA LYS A 139 3.18 -9.16 -16.27
C LYS A 139 1.67 -9.08 -16.50
N GLU A 140 0.93 -10.17 -16.31
CA GLU A 140 -0.54 -10.15 -16.35
C GLU A 140 -1.14 -9.11 -15.38
N PHE A 141 -0.47 -8.84 -14.25
CA PHE A 141 -0.93 -7.85 -13.27
C PHE A 141 -0.66 -6.40 -13.68
N LEU A 142 -0.01 -6.16 -14.83
CA LEU A 142 0.10 -4.84 -15.46
C LEU A 142 -1.04 -4.56 -16.44
N GLU A 143 -1.93 -5.52 -16.66
CA GLU A 143 -3.09 -5.36 -17.52
C GLU A 143 -4.26 -4.72 -16.73
N GLU A 144 -4.80 -3.62 -17.24
CA GLU A 144 -5.88 -2.87 -16.60
C GLU A 144 -7.12 -3.76 -16.36
N ALA A 145 -7.47 -4.60 -17.32
CA ALA A 145 -8.61 -5.52 -17.19
C ALA A 145 -8.43 -6.50 -16.03
N ARG A 146 -7.21 -7.05 -15.87
CA ARG A 146 -6.87 -7.99 -14.82
C ARG A 146 -6.94 -7.34 -13.43
N VAL A 147 -6.33 -6.17 -13.28
CA VAL A 147 -6.37 -5.43 -12.01
C VAL A 147 -7.79 -4.98 -11.67
N SER A 148 -8.55 -4.49 -12.65
CA SER A 148 -9.97 -4.11 -12.47
C SER A 148 -10.82 -5.29 -11.97
N GLU A 149 -10.63 -6.49 -12.53
CA GLU A 149 -11.30 -7.72 -12.09
C GLU A 149 -10.97 -8.04 -10.63
N LEU A 150 -9.68 -8.00 -10.26
CA LEU A 150 -9.22 -8.28 -8.90
C LEU A 150 -9.77 -7.27 -7.89
N LEU A 151 -9.73 -5.98 -8.22
CA LEU A 151 -10.29 -4.92 -7.37
C LEU A 151 -11.79 -5.11 -7.16
N LYS A 152 -12.55 -5.41 -8.20
CA LYS A 152 -13.98 -5.70 -8.10
C LYS A 152 -14.27 -6.93 -7.24
N LYS A 153 -13.49 -8.00 -7.44
CA LYS A 153 -13.69 -9.27 -6.72
C LYS A 153 -13.37 -9.18 -5.22
N TYR A 154 -12.27 -8.50 -4.87
CA TYR A 154 -11.73 -8.55 -3.51
C TYR A 154 -11.89 -7.25 -2.72
N CYS A 155 -12.11 -6.13 -3.38
CA CYS A 155 -12.09 -4.82 -2.74
C CYS A 155 -13.44 -4.09 -2.75
N SER A 156 -14.48 -4.62 -3.40
CA SER A 156 -15.80 -3.96 -3.54
C SER A 156 -16.48 -3.67 -2.20
N PHE A 157 -16.16 -4.41 -1.15
CA PHE A 157 -16.77 -4.26 0.17
C PHE A 157 -15.88 -3.50 1.17
N LEU A 158 -14.75 -2.94 0.71
CA LEU A 158 -13.90 -2.15 1.59
C LEU A 158 -14.55 -0.80 1.91
N PRO A 159 -14.43 -0.33 3.17
CA PRO A 159 -15.05 0.92 3.62
C PRO A 159 -14.27 2.17 3.20
N VAL A 160 -13.53 2.11 2.11
CA VAL A 160 -12.79 3.23 1.52
C VAL A 160 -12.93 3.19 0.00
N PRO A 161 -13.09 4.34 -0.66
CA PRO A 161 -13.10 4.42 -2.11
C PRO A 161 -11.75 4.00 -2.68
N ILE A 162 -11.77 3.30 -3.83
CA ILE A 162 -10.58 2.96 -4.60
C ILE A 162 -10.75 3.52 -6.01
N ALA A 163 -9.87 4.43 -6.39
CA ALA A 163 -9.81 4.97 -7.75
C ALA A 163 -8.82 4.14 -8.58
N PHE A 164 -9.29 3.66 -9.73
CA PHE A 164 -8.48 2.90 -10.68
C PHE A 164 -8.97 3.09 -12.11
N GLY A 165 -8.05 3.37 -13.01
CA GLY A 165 -8.33 3.56 -14.42
C GLY A 165 -9.11 4.86 -14.71
N LYS A 166 -9.52 5.00 -15.94
CA LYS A 166 -10.31 6.15 -16.42
C LYS A 166 -11.63 5.69 -17.00
N LYS A 167 -12.71 6.34 -16.61
CA LYS A 167 -14.01 6.09 -17.19
C LYS A 167 -14.16 6.86 -18.49
N LYS A 168 -14.55 6.18 -19.57
CA LYS A 168 -14.88 6.83 -20.84
C LYS A 168 -16.35 7.22 -20.85
N GLU A 169 -16.61 8.51 -20.87
CA GLU A 169 -17.97 9.04 -20.96
C GLU A 169 -18.17 9.79 -22.26
N TRP A 170 -19.38 9.69 -22.84
CA TRP A 170 -19.77 10.48 -23.99
C TRP A 170 -20.43 11.76 -23.50
N LYS A 171 -19.84 12.91 -23.79
CA LYS A 171 -20.40 14.21 -23.48
C LYS A 171 -20.34 15.07 -24.75
N ASP A 172 -21.51 15.63 -25.14
CA ASP A 172 -21.64 16.50 -26.33
C ASP A 172 -21.09 15.88 -27.64
N GLY A 173 -21.29 14.56 -27.81
CA GLY A 173 -20.84 13.85 -29.00
C GLY A 173 -19.32 13.56 -29.05
N LYS A 174 -18.60 13.85 -27.97
CA LYS A 174 -17.16 13.53 -27.81
C LYS A 174 -16.96 12.58 -26.69
N GLN A 175 -16.04 11.63 -26.88
CA GLN A 175 -15.58 10.74 -25.83
C GLN A 175 -14.58 11.51 -24.94
N ILE A 176 -14.90 11.61 -23.66
CA ILE A 176 -14.02 12.18 -22.63
C ILE A 176 -13.60 11.08 -21.65
N GLU A 177 -12.37 11.15 -21.15
CA GLU A 177 -11.87 10.29 -20.09
C GLU A 177 -11.99 11.04 -18.75
N THR A 178 -12.63 10.41 -17.76
CA THR A 178 -12.80 10.95 -16.40
C THR A 178 -12.22 10.01 -15.36
#